data_f4d824ad6816549f511429aa6563c92e
#
_entry.id   f4d824ad6816549f511429aa6563c92e
#
_cell.length_a   1.000
_cell.length_b   1.000
_cell.length_c   1.000
_cell.angle_alpha   90.00
_cell.angle_beta   90.00
_cell.angle_gamma   90.00
#
_symmetry.space_group_name_H-M   'P 1'
#
loop_
_entity.id
_entity.type
_entity.pdbx_description
1 polymer ?
#
loop_
_entity_poly.entity_id
_entity_poly.type
_entity_poly.pdbx_seq_one_letter_code
_entity_poly.pdbx_strand_id
1 'polypeptide(L)'
;MSERHIDAEGERRLIEAGFLPQESRLGKRRWKDPDTGRVMPGGAALDSVERREQQELEDAGWERVEVEGRISWRRPDTGHLYPRGPACDVQKRRGQE
;
A
#
# COMPACT_ATOMS: atom_id res chain seq x y z
N MET A 1 1.19 -22.03 -7.90
CA MET A 1 1.72 -20.70 -7.61
C MET A 1 1.85 -20.50 -6.11
N SER A 2 2.98 -20.03 -5.67
CA SER A 2 3.16 -19.74 -4.25
C SER A 2 2.49 -18.42 -3.92
N GLU A 3 1.70 -18.40 -2.85
CA GLU A 3 1.15 -17.15 -2.34
C GLU A 3 2.28 -16.29 -1.78
N ARG A 4 2.19 -14.99 -1.99
CA ARG A 4 3.14 -14.05 -1.41
C ARG A 4 3.05 -14.15 0.11
N HIS A 5 4.18 -14.46 0.74
CA HIS A 5 4.25 -14.51 2.19
C HIS A 5 4.32 -13.09 2.73
N ILE A 6 3.47 -12.76 3.70
CA ILE A 6 3.52 -11.46 4.35
C ILE A 6 4.08 -11.61 5.76
N ASP A 7 4.95 -10.68 6.14
CA ASP A 7 5.53 -10.63 7.48
C ASP A 7 4.71 -9.72 8.41
N ALA A 8 5.20 -9.51 9.63
CA ALA A 8 4.53 -8.67 10.60
C ALA A 8 4.34 -7.23 10.12
N GLU A 9 5.30 -6.71 9.36
CA GLU A 9 5.19 -5.37 8.79
C GLU A 9 4.07 -5.29 7.75
N GLY A 10 3.97 -6.30 6.89
CA GLY A 10 2.88 -6.39 5.92
C GLY A 10 1.52 -6.45 6.58
N GLU A 11 1.39 -7.25 7.64
CA GLU A 11 0.14 -7.31 8.41
C GLU A 11 -0.23 -5.95 9.03
N ARG A 12 0.76 -5.26 9.58
CA ARG A 12 0.55 -3.93 10.16
C ARG A 12 0.05 -2.94 9.11
N ARG A 13 0.62 -2.99 7.91
CA ARG A 13 0.19 -2.12 6.81
C ARG A 13 -1.25 -2.39 6.41
N LEU A 14 -1.67 -3.66 6.40
CA LEU A 14 -3.06 -4.03 6.10
C LEU A 14 -4.01 -3.50 7.15
N ILE A 15 -3.66 -3.64 8.41
CA ILE A 15 -4.47 -3.12 9.52
C ILE A 15 -4.60 -1.59 9.44
N GLU A 16 -3.51 -0.90 9.17
CA GLU A 16 -3.52 0.56 9.00
C GLU A 16 -4.37 1.00 7.82
N ALA A 17 -4.45 0.19 6.78
CA ALA A 17 -5.28 0.47 5.61
C ALA A 17 -6.76 0.15 5.84
N GLY A 18 -7.11 -0.40 7.00
CA GLY A 18 -8.49 -0.73 7.35
C GLY A 18 -8.93 -2.13 7.02
N PHE A 19 -8.02 -2.99 6.55
CA PHE A 19 -8.35 -4.39 6.28
C PHE A 19 -8.58 -5.14 7.58
N LEU A 20 -9.59 -6.03 7.58
CA LEU A 20 -9.95 -6.83 8.75
C LEU A 20 -9.42 -8.25 8.60
N PRO A 21 -8.66 -8.75 9.58
CA PRO A 21 -8.16 -10.12 9.52
C PRO A 21 -9.32 -11.12 9.70
N GLN A 22 -9.33 -12.14 8.84
CA GLN A 22 -10.32 -13.21 8.86
C GLN A 22 -9.59 -14.54 8.99
N GLU A 23 -10.01 -15.39 9.94
CA GLU A 23 -9.47 -16.73 10.04
C GLU A 23 -10.25 -17.68 9.14
N SER A 24 -9.53 -18.48 8.35
CA SER A 24 -10.14 -19.53 7.55
C SER A 24 -10.03 -20.86 8.26
N ARG A 25 -10.88 -21.83 7.85
CA ARG A 25 -10.87 -23.19 8.39
C ARG A 25 -9.54 -23.91 8.17
N LEU A 26 -8.76 -23.46 7.20
CA LEU A 26 -7.47 -24.05 6.86
C LEU A 26 -6.29 -23.40 7.61
N GLY A 27 -6.56 -22.54 8.58
CA GLY A 27 -5.53 -21.88 9.36
C GLY A 27 -4.79 -20.76 8.63
N LYS A 28 -5.18 -20.46 7.39
CA LYS A 28 -4.58 -19.35 6.63
C LYS A 28 -5.35 -18.08 6.91
N ARG A 29 -4.66 -17.04 7.31
CA ARG A 29 -5.29 -15.74 7.56
C ARG A 29 -5.64 -15.08 6.24
N ARG A 30 -6.88 -14.64 6.12
CA ARG A 30 -7.37 -13.87 4.99
C ARG A 30 -7.72 -12.46 5.45
N TRP A 31 -7.88 -11.55 4.49
CA TRP A 31 -8.11 -10.15 4.81
C TRP A 31 -9.35 -9.64 4.07
N LYS A 32 -10.21 -8.97 4.80
CA LYS A 32 -11.43 -8.40 4.23
C LYS A 32 -11.20 -6.94 3.88
N ASP A 33 -11.47 -6.60 2.61
CA ASP A 33 -11.35 -5.23 2.11
C ASP A 33 -12.46 -4.36 2.72
N PRO A 34 -12.12 -3.23 3.36
CA PRO A 34 -13.13 -2.37 3.99
C PRO A 34 -14.07 -1.69 2.98
N ASP A 35 -13.63 -1.48 1.75
CA ASP A 35 -14.42 -0.77 0.75
C ASP A 35 -15.36 -1.70 -0.02
N THR A 36 -14.90 -2.89 -0.38
CA THR A 36 -15.66 -3.83 -1.22
C THR A 36 -16.27 -4.99 -0.44
N GLY A 37 -15.78 -5.27 0.76
CA GLY A 37 -16.19 -6.43 1.55
C GLY A 37 -15.61 -7.75 1.04
N ARG A 38 -14.76 -7.73 0.03
CA ARG A 38 -14.16 -8.95 -0.50
C ARG A 38 -13.07 -9.48 0.43
N VAL A 39 -13.03 -10.81 0.55
CA VAL A 39 -12.02 -11.50 1.35
C VAL A 39 -10.94 -12.01 0.40
N MET A 40 -9.67 -11.75 0.73
CA MET A 40 -8.56 -12.11 -0.14
C MET A 40 -7.33 -12.54 0.66
N PRO A 41 -6.40 -13.29 0.06
CA PRO A 41 -5.14 -13.63 0.70
C PRO A 41 -4.30 -12.38 1.01
N GLY A 42 -3.38 -12.51 1.98
CA GLY A 42 -2.54 -11.39 2.41
C GLY A 42 -1.75 -10.74 1.30
N GLY A 43 -1.17 -11.53 0.38
CA GLY A 43 -0.42 -10.99 -0.76
C GLY A 43 -1.29 -10.14 -1.68
N ALA A 44 -2.48 -10.62 -2.01
CA ALA A 44 -3.42 -9.86 -2.84
C ALA A 44 -3.91 -8.60 -2.13
N ALA A 45 -4.11 -8.66 -0.81
CA ALA A 45 -4.50 -7.51 -0.02
C ALA A 45 -3.41 -6.44 -0.02
N LEU A 46 -2.13 -6.84 0.15
CA LEU A 46 -1.00 -5.90 0.06
C LEU A 46 -0.90 -5.26 -1.33
N ASP A 47 -1.08 -6.05 -2.39
CA ASP A 47 -1.06 -5.51 -3.75
C ASP A 47 -2.15 -4.46 -3.94
N SER A 48 -3.32 -4.68 -3.36
CA SER A 48 -4.44 -3.73 -3.39
C SER A 48 -4.08 -2.43 -2.65
N VAL A 49 -3.48 -2.53 -1.46
CA VAL A 49 -3.01 -1.37 -0.71
C VAL A 49 -1.98 -0.59 -1.52
N GLU A 50 -1.01 -1.28 -2.10
CA GLU A 50 0.05 -0.64 -2.89
C GLU A 50 -0.52 0.10 -4.10
N ARG A 51 -1.50 -0.47 -4.78
CA ARG A 51 -2.16 0.20 -5.91
C ARG A 51 -2.88 1.47 -5.47
N ARG A 52 -3.58 1.43 -4.34
CA ARG A 52 -4.28 2.60 -3.80
C ARG A 52 -3.30 3.69 -3.41
N GLU A 53 -2.18 3.33 -2.77
CA GLU A 53 -1.12 4.27 -2.42
C GLU A 53 -0.54 4.95 -3.66
N GLN A 54 -0.26 4.17 -4.71
CA GLN A 54 0.24 4.71 -5.97
C GLN A 54 -0.80 5.65 -6.61
N GLN A 55 -2.05 5.25 -6.61
CA GLN A 55 -3.12 6.06 -7.17
C GLN A 55 -3.28 7.39 -6.41
N GLU A 56 -3.20 7.36 -5.09
CA GLU A 56 -3.25 8.57 -4.28
C GLU A 56 -2.11 9.53 -4.61
N LEU A 57 -0.90 8.99 -4.82
CA LEU A 57 0.25 9.80 -5.19
C LEU A 57 0.06 10.42 -6.58
N GLU A 58 -0.39 9.64 -7.55
CA GLU A 58 -0.66 10.14 -8.90
C GLU A 58 -1.74 11.23 -8.89
N ASP A 59 -2.82 11.01 -8.14
CA ASP A 59 -3.91 11.97 -8.03
C ASP A 59 -3.46 13.27 -7.35
N ALA A 60 -2.47 13.18 -6.47
CA ALA A 60 -1.91 14.33 -5.77
C ALA A 60 -0.83 15.07 -6.59
N GLY A 61 -0.52 14.59 -7.80
CA GLY A 61 0.44 15.23 -8.69
C GLY A 61 1.87 14.70 -8.59
N TRP A 62 2.09 13.65 -7.83
CA TRP A 62 3.41 13.03 -7.75
C TRP A 62 3.76 12.33 -9.07
N GLU A 63 5.02 12.42 -9.46
CA GLU A 63 5.52 11.78 -10.67
C GLU A 63 6.25 10.48 -10.32
N ARG A 64 5.88 9.41 -11.00
CA ARG A 64 6.56 8.12 -10.87
C ARG A 64 7.83 8.15 -11.69
N VAL A 65 8.98 7.90 -11.05
CA VAL A 65 10.29 7.92 -11.68
C VAL A 65 11.00 6.60 -11.40
N GLU A 66 11.59 6.02 -12.43
CA GLU A 66 12.39 4.81 -12.28
C GLU A 66 13.86 5.21 -12.21
N VAL A 67 14.53 4.86 -11.11
CA VAL A 67 15.97 5.15 -10.90
C VAL A 67 16.65 3.84 -10.55
N GLU A 68 17.61 3.43 -11.38
CA GLU A 68 18.41 2.21 -11.19
C GLU A 68 17.53 0.96 -10.92
N GLY A 69 16.45 0.81 -11.69
CA GLY A 69 15.53 -0.32 -11.54
C GLY A 69 14.59 -0.23 -10.35
N ARG A 70 14.62 0.86 -9.60
CA ARG A 70 13.73 1.10 -8.46
C ARG A 70 12.77 2.22 -8.77
N ILE A 71 11.54 2.09 -8.29
CA ILE A 71 10.51 3.11 -8.47
C ILE A 71 10.60 4.10 -7.31
N SER A 72 10.74 5.37 -7.65
CA SER A 72 10.71 6.49 -6.71
C SER A 72 9.59 7.45 -7.12
N TRP A 73 9.18 8.29 -6.19
CA TRP A 73 8.12 9.26 -6.45
C TRP A 73 8.67 10.67 -6.23
N ARG A 74 8.48 11.52 -7.26
CA ARG A 74 8.93 12.90 -7.19
C ARG A 74 7.85 13.78 -6.60
N ARG A 75 8.17 14.46 -5.53
CA ARG A 75 7.26 15.40 -4.87
C ARG A 75 6.97 16.59 -5.78
N PRO A 76 5.69 16.96 -6.02
CA PRO A 76 5.35 17.99 -7.00
C PRO A 76 5.79 19.40 -6.62
N ASP A 77 5.93 19.72 -5.33
CA ASP A 77 6.30 21.05 -4.86
C ASP A 77 7.82 21.27 -4.69
N THR A 78 8.56 20.24 -4.32
CA THR A 78 10.00 20.35 -4.06
C THR A 78 10.86 19.64 -5.11
N GLY A 79 10.31 18.70 -5.85
CA GLY A 79 11.06 17.88 -6.81
C GLY A 79 11.91 16.80 -6.17
N HIS A 80 11.83 16.61 -4.86
CA HIS A 80 12.59 15.57 -4.18
C HIS A 80 12.01 14.18 -4.48
N LEU A 81 12.91 13.19 -4.55
CA LEU A 81 12.52 11.79 -4.79
C LEU A 81 12.40 11.05 -3.47
N TYR A 82 11.31 10.29 -3.35
CA TYR A 82 11.05 9.46 -2.18
C TYR A 82 10.64 8.06 -2.62
N PRO A 83 11.03 7.01 -1.88
CA PRO A 83 10.41 5.70 -2.04
C PRO A 83 8.91 5.78 -1.73
N ARG A 84 8.14 4.78 -2.20
CA ARG A 84 6.67 4.82 -2.06
C ARG A 84 6.21 5.01 -0.61
N GLY A 85 6.76 4.28 0.35
CA GLY A 85 6.36 4.38 1.76
C GLY A 85 6.51 5.79 2.31
N PRO A 86 7.72 6.38 2.29
CA PRO A 86 7.93 7.77 2.70
C PRO A 86 7.11 8.78 1.90
N ALA A 87 6.92 8.56 0.60
CA ALA A 87 6.10 9.43 -0.23
C ALA A 87 4.65 9.48 0.28
N CYS A 88 4.08 8.32 0.63
CA CYS A 88 2.73 8.24 1.18
C CYS A 88 2.63 8.97 2.53
N ASP A 89 3.65 8.85 3.37
CA ASP A 89 3.68 9.54 4.67
C ASP A 89 3.69 11.07 4.47
N VAL A 90 4.50 11.54 3.54
CA VAL A 90 4.55 12.98 3.20
C VAL A 90 3.19 13.45 2.70
N GLN A 91 2.56 12.68 1.80
CA GLN A 91 1.26 13.04 1.25
C GLN A 91 0.17 13.09 2.32
N LYS A 92 0.18 12.17 3.27
CA LYS A 92 -0.77 12.17 4.38
C LYS A 92 -0.61 13.42 5.24
N ARG A 93 0.62 13.84 5.50
CA ARG A 93 0.89 15.07 6.26
C ARG A 93 0.40 16.30 5.52
N ARG A 94 0.61 16.36 4.20
CA ARG A 94 0.12 17.47 3.38
C ARG A 94 -1.40 17.55 3.40
N GLY A 95 -2.08 16.42 3.38
CA GLY A 95 -3.54 16.37 3.42
C GLY A 95 -4.13 16.82 4.76
N GLN A 96 -3.33 16.85 5.84
CA GLN A 96 -3.76 17.25 7.17
C GLN A 96 -3.48 18.74 7.48
N GLU A 97 -2.77 19.41 6.61
CA GLU A 97 -2.47 20.85 6.78
C GLU A 97 -3.61 21.77 6.32
#